data_099e8e1e6273bceb8626e10b75a04214
#
_entry.id   099e8e1e6273bceb8626e10b75a04214
#
_cell.length_a   1.000
_cell.length_b   1.000
_cell.length_c   1.000
_cell.angle_alpha   90.00
_cell.angle_beta   90.00
_cell.angle_gamma   90.00
#
_symmetry.space_group_name_H-M   'P 1'
#
loop_
_entity.id
_entity.type
_entity.pdbx_description
1 polymer ?
#
loop_
_entity_poly.entity_id
_entity_poly.type
_entity_poly.pdbx_seq_one_letter_code
_entity_poly.pdbx_strand_id
1 'polypeptide(L)'
;MFFGEIETELSEGALLSASFILNDNVIIEPGCTIEANVIIGSRSIIRSGSRILKNTIIGNNCTIDYNSIIGGDGFGLEKVGTKIVKMPHFGGVVIEDNVSVGANCTIRSGGMDPTIIGENTVIDDSCVIAHNCNIGKSSIICGCSSLGGSVVLGEDVWVGSGSTIIQNITIEKKAIIGLGSVVRKNIKEGERVLGNPAITTIEYAMRESKIKFL
;
A
#
# COMPACT_ATOMS: atom_id res chain seq x y z
N MET A 1 24.31 -13.81 -21.37
CA MET A 1 22.86 -13.96 -21.37
C MET A 1 22.33 -12.71 -22.08
N PHE A 2 21.86 -12.87 -23.32
CA PHE A 2 21.36 -11.75 -24.11
C PHE A 2 19.97 -11.39 -23.59
N PHE A 3 19.82 -10.28 -22.90
CA PHE A 3 18.52 -9.66 -22.71
C PHE A 3 18.21 -8.94 -24.04
N GLY A 4 17.37 -9.55 -24.87
CA GLY A 4 16.78 -8.87 -26.01
C GLY A 4 15.98 -7.66 -25.49
N GLU A 5 15.93 -6.59 -26.26
CA GLU A 5 15.03 -5.46 -26.01
C GLU A 5 13.59 -6.04 -25.97
N ILE A 6 12.96 -6.02 -24.79
CA ILE A 6 11.56 -6.40 -24.66
C ILE A 6 10.77 -5.16 -25.04
N GLU A 7 10.06 -5.20 -26.16
CA GLU A 7 9.12 -4.13 -26.54
C GLU A 7 7.98 -4.05 -25.51
N THR A 8 7.36 -2.87 -25.38
CA THR A 8 6.16 -2.71 -24.53
C THR A 8 5.08 -3.67 -24.98
N GLU A 9 4.64 -4.55 -24.08
CA GLU A 9 3.69 -5.59 -24.36
C GLU A 9 2.32 -5.27 -23.74
N LEU A 10 1.30 -5.13 -24.60
CA LEU A 10 -0.10 -4.95 -24.23
C LEU A 10 -0.86 -6.23 -24.56
N SER A 11 -1.26 -6.96 -23.55
CA SER A 11 -2.01 -8.19 -23.74
C SER A 11 -3.45 -7.93 -24.22
N GLU A 12 -3.96 -8.81 -25.04
CA GLU A 12 -5.35 -8.80 -25.49
C GLU A 12 -6.30 -8.87 -24.26
N GLY A 13 -7.32 -8.00 -24.23
CA GLY A 13 -8.28 -7.90 -23.12
C GLY A 13 -7.91 -6.92 -22.01
N ALA A 14 -6.79 -6.17 -22.09
CA ALA A 14 -6.55 -5.03 -21.23
C ALA A 14 -7.46 -3.85 -21.62
N LEU A 15 -8.07 -3.19 -20.63
CA LEU A 15 -8.92 -2.01 -20.83
C LEU A 15 -8.10 -0.75 -20.59
N LEU A 16 -7.83 0.01 -21.64
CA LEU A 16 -6.99 1.19 -21.61
C LEU A 16 -7.82 2.45 -21.85
N SER A 17 -7.59 3.48 -21.02
CA SER A 17 -8.15 4.82 -21.26
C SER A 17 -7.50 5.49 -22.47
N ALA A 18 -8.10 6.59 -22.95
CA ALA A 18 -7.55 7.36 -24.06
C ALA A 18 -6.32 8.22 -23.70
N SER A 19 -6.00 8.40 -22.41
CA SER A 19 -4.89 9.25 -21.95
C SER A 19 -4.08 8.58 -20.84
N PHE A 20 -3.05 7.88 -21.23
CA PHE A 20 -2.04 7.30 -20.33
C PHE A 20 -0.67 7.36 -21.01
N ILE A 21 0.40 7.21 -20.23
CA ILE A 21 1.78 7.18 -20.72
C ILE A 21 2.42 5.87 -20.27
N LEU A 22 2.90 5.07 -21.22
CA LEU A 22 3.76 3.91 -20.97
C LEU A 22 5.15 4.22 -21.50
N ASN A 23 6.14 3.98 -20.66
CA ASN A 23 7.53 4.05 -21.07
C ASN A 23 7.99 2.70 -21.68
N ASP A 24 9.30 2.58 -21.96
CA ASP A 24 9.83 1.41 -22.66
C ASP A 24 9.74 0.12 -21.86
N ASN A 25 9.49 -0.98 -22.55
CA ASN A 25 9.50 -2.34 -21.99
C ASN A 25 8.48 -2.54 -20.83
N VAL A 26 7.34 -1.88 -20.87
CA VAL A 26 6.24 -2.09 -19.92
C VAL A 26 5.43 -3.30 -20.36
N ILE A 27 5.10 -4.17 -19.42
CA ILE A 27 4.24 -5.34 -19.65
C ILE A 27 2.91 -5.12 -18.94
N ILE A 28 1.79 -5.18 -19.68
CA ILE A 28 0.44 -5.15 -19.14
C ILE A 28 -0.26 -6.45 -19.52
N GLU A 29 -0.51 -7.28 -18.51
CA GLU A 29 -1.14 -8.58 -18.69
C GLU A 29 -2.68 -8.50 -18.92
N PRO A 30 -3.32 -9.58 -19.34
CA PRO A 30 -4.77 -9.61 -19.64
C PRO A 30 -5.65 -9.18 -18.47
N GLY A 31 -6.78 -8.55 -18.76
CA GLY A 31 -7.77 -8.16 -17.75
C GLY A 31 -7.38 -6.96 -16.88
N CYS A 32 -6.22 -6.33 -17.13
CA CYS A 32 -5.86 -5.09 -16.46
C CYS A 32 -6.73 -3.92 -16.92
N THR A 33 -6.89 -2.93 -16.03
CA THR A 33 -7.53 -1.66 -16.36
C THR A 33 -6.55 -0.54 -16.07
N ILE A 34 -6.28 0.31 -17.06
CA ILE A 34 -5.44 1.52 -16.93
C ILE A 34 -6.31 2.73 -17.22
N GLU A 35 -6.52 3.56 -16.21
CA GLU A 35 -7.37 4.76 -16.33
C GLU A 35 -6.59 5.99 -16.83
N ALA A 36 -7.29 7.12 -16.93
CA ALA A 36 -6.75 8.37 -17.44
C ALA A 36 -5.64 8.95 -16.54
N ASN A 37 -4.68 9.63 -17.15
CA ASN A 37 -3.54 10.29 -16.50
C ASN A 37 -2.66 9.32 -15.70
N VAL A 38 -2.65 8.04 -16.05
CA VAL A 38 -1.70 7.06 -15.50
C VAL A 38 -0.38 7.18 -16.25
N ILE A 39 0.72 7.10 -15.52
CA ILE A 39 2.08 7.03 -16.06
C ILE A 39 2.74 5.77 -15.51
N ILE A 40 3.33 4.95 -16.37
CA ILE A 40 4.05 3.73 -15.99
C ILE A 40 5.46 3.78 -16.53
N GLY A 41 6.42 3.73 -15.63
CA GLY A 41 7.85 3.76 -15.92
C GLY A 41 8.37 2.47 -16.57
N SER A 42 9.54 2.58 -17.16
CA SER A 42 10.16 1.52 -17.96
C SER A 42 10.38 0.23 -17.19
N ARG A 43 10.23 -0.91 -17.86
CA ARG A 43 10.42 -2.27 -17.32
C ARG A 43 9.48 -2.63 -16.17
N SER A 44 8.38 -1.91 -16.01
CA SER A 44 7.37 -2.21 -15.01
C SER A 44 6.35 -3.22 -15.54
N ILE A 45 5.83 -4.05 -14.65
CA ILE A 45 4.92 -5.14 -14.97
C ILE A 45 3.62 -4.97 -14.20
N ILE A 46 2.49 -4.96 -14.91
CA ILE A 46 1.15 -4.95 -14.33
C ILE A 46 0.52 -6.32 -14.60
N ARG A 47 0.38 -7.12 -13.56
CA ARG A 47 -0.15 -8.49 -13.63
C ARG A 47 -1.66 -8.52 -13.79
N SER A 48 -2.14 -9.64 -14.33
CA SER A 48 -3.52 -9.86 -14.72
C SER A 48 -4.54 -9.46 -13.65
N GLY A 49 -5.61 -8.80 -14.09
CA GLY A 49 -6.72 -8.37 -13.27
C GLY A 49 -6.48 -7.12 -12.43
N SER A 50 -5.26 -6.58 -12.43
CA SER A 50 -4.95 -5.38 -11.65
C SER A 50 -5.53 -4.12 -12.27
N ARG A 51 -5.85 -3.15 -11.43
CA ARG A 51 -6.47 -1.88 -11.84
C ARG A 51 -5.63 -0.71 -11.38
N ILE A 52 -5.13 0.06 -12.34
CA ILE A 52 -4.39 1.29 -12.11
C ILE A 52 -5.32 2.45 -12.44
N LEU A 53 -5.78 3.12 -11.39
CA LEU A 53 -6.81 4.13 -11.51
C LEU A 53 -6.20 5.52 -11.73
N LYS A 54 -7.04 6.48 -12.07
CA LYS A 54 -6.66 7.82 -12.52
C LYS A 54 -5.62 8.51 -11.61
N ASN A 55 -4.76 9.32 -12.23
CA ASN A 55 -3.73 10.10 -11.56
C ASN A 55 -2.69 9.26 -10.78
N THR A 56 -2.48 8.01 -11.17
CA THR A 56 -1.46 7.14 -10.59
C THR A 56 -0.17 7.23 -11.42
N ILE A 57 0.96 7.38 -10.73
CA ILE A 57 2.30 7.35 -11.31
C ILE A 57 3.03 6.14 -10.74
N ILE A 58 3.53 5.28 -11.61
CA ILE A 58 4.36 4.12 -11.26
C ILE A 58 5.74 4.34 -11.88
N GLY A 59 6.77 4.24 -11.08
CA GLY A 59 8.18 4.37 -11.47
C GLY A 59 8.68 3.21 -12.31
N ASN A 60 10.00 3.14 -12.46
CA ASN A 60 10.67 2.11 -13.26
C ASN A 60 10.88 0.82 -12.47
N ASN A 61 10.96 -0.32 -13.18
CA ASN A 61 11.22 -1.64 -12.60
C ASN A 61 10.25 -2.04 -11.50
N CYS A 62 9.01 -1.57 -11.54
CA CYS A 62 7.98 -1.92 -10.56
C CYS A 62 7.21 -3.16 -10.98
N THR A 63 6.71 -3.90 -10.00
CA THR A 63 5.76 -4.99 -10.23
C THR A 63 4.51 -4.73 -9.42
N ILE A 64 3.36 -4.71 -10.10
CA ILE A 64 2.04 -4.73 -9.46
C ILE A 64 1.44 -6.10 -9.72
N ASP A 65 1.33 -6.91 -8.69
CA ASP A 65 0.92 -8.29 -8.80
C ASP A 65 -0.62 -8.44 -8.92
N TYR A 66 -1.10 -9.65 -9.12
CA TYR A 66 -2.45 -10.00 -9.55
C TYR A 66 -3.57 -9.37 -8.72
N ASN A 67 -4.61 -8.87 -9.42
CA ASN A 67 -5.84 -8.33 -8.83
C ASN A 67 -5.64 -7.17 -7.85
N SER A 68 -4.55 -6.47 -7.89
CA SER A 68 -4.29 -5.31 -7.02
C SER A 68 -4.94 -4.04 -7.58
N ILE A 69 -5.42 -3.17 -6.68
CA ILE A 69 -6.12 -1.94 -7.03
C ILE A 69 -5.33 -0.75 -6.51
N ILE A 70 -4.81 0.07 -7.43
CA ILE A 70 -3.99 1.24 -7.14
C ILE A 70 -4.75 2.51 -7.52
N GLY A 71 -4.91 3.46 -6.59
CA GLY A 71 -5.47 4.78 -6.86
C GLY A 71 -6.98 4.91 -6.64
N GLY A 72 -7.64 3.90 -6.04
CA GLY A 72 -9.05 4.03 -5.68
C GLY A 72 -9.29 5.10 -4.61
N ASP A 73 -10.47 5.74 -4.63
CA ASP A 73 -10.83 6.75 -3.63
C ASP A 73 -10.66 6.25 -2.20
N GLY A 74 -10.09 7.07 -1.35
CA GLY A 74 -9.95 6.80 0.08
C GLY A 74 -11.29 6.82 0.83
N PHE A 75 -11.23 6.47 2.11
CA PHE A 75 -12.36 6.52 3.03
C PHE A 75 -12.39 7.88 3.75
N GLY A 76 -12.54 8.96 2.97
CA GLY A 76 -12.74 10.33 3.49
C GLY A 76 -14.22 10.62 3.64
N LEU A 77 -14.67 10.86 4.86
CA LEU A 77 -16.07 11.17 5.16
C LEU A 77 -16.16 12.43 6.01
N GLU A 78 -17.14 13.27 5.71
CA GLU A 78 -17.47 14.45 6.51
C GLU A 78 -18.94 14.44 6.90
N LYS A 79 -19.22 14.86 8.12
CA LYS A 79 -20.59 14.98 8.62
C LYS A 79 -21.07 16.42 8.47
N VAL A 80 -21.99 16.64 7.54
CA VAL A 80 -22.62 17.94 7.30
C VAL A 80 -24.06 17.87 7.83
N GLY A 81 -24.29 18.42 9.02
CA GLY A 81 -25.55 18.26 9.74
C GLY A 81 -25.79 16.78 10.11
N THR A 82 -26.87 16.19 9.60
CA THR A 82 -27.20 14.76 9.79
C THR A 82 -26.74 13.86 8.65
N LYS A 83 -26.15 14.42 7.57
CA LYS A 83 -25.73 13.68 6.39
C LYS A 83 -24.23 13.35 6.45
N ILE A 84 -23.86 12.15 5.99
CA ILE A 84 -22.48 11.78 5.74
C ILE A 84 -22.18 12.04 4.26
N VAL A 85 -21.18 12.86 4.00
CA VAL A 85 -20.73 13.22 2.66
C VAL A 85 -19.37 12.56 2.41
N LYS A 86 -19.22 11.85 1.27
CA LYS A 86 -17.95 11.29 0.86
C LYS A 86 -17.09 12.40 0.23
N MET A 87 -15.88 12.56 0.73
CA MET A 87 -14.90 13.50 0.17
C MET A 87 -14.22 12.89 -1.04
N PRO A 88 -14.15 13.60 -2.17
CA PRO A 88 -13.43 13.11 -3.34
C PRO A 88 -11.92 13.12 -3.11
N HIS A 89 -11.22 12.20 -3.76
CA HIS A 89 -9.77 12.06 -3.70
C HIS A 89 -9.15 12.36 -5.07
N PHE A 90 -8.32 13.38 -5.15
CA PHE A 90 -7.73 13.88 -6.41
C PHE A 90 -6.20 13.69 -6.46
N GLY A 91 -5.57 13.44 -5.32
CA GLY A 91 -4.11 13.40 -5.18
C GLY A 91 -3.44 12.23 -5.90
N GLY A 92 -4.18 11.16 -6.20
CA GLY A 92 -3.61 9.99 -6.86
C GLY A 92 -2.69 9.16 -5.95
N VAL A 93 -1.85 8.36 -6.60
CA VAL A 93 -0.81 7.52 -5.96
C VAL A 93 0.49 7.70 -6.73
N VAL A 94 1.60 7.82 -6.01
CA VAL A 94 2.96 7.79 -6.57
C VAL A 94 3.66 6.56 -6.01
N ILE A 95 4.06 5.67 -6.90
CA ILE A 95 4.92 4.52 -6.61
C ILE A 95 6.27 4.83 -7.25
N GLU A 96 7.32 4.94 -6.42
CA GLU A 96 8.67 5.22 -6.89
C GLU A 96 9.32 3.98 -7.54
N ASP A 97 10.60 4.08 -7.93
CA ASP A 97 11.29 3.02 -8.66
C ASP A 97 11.52 1.76 -7.82
N ASN A 98 11.61 0.61 -8.49
CA ASN A 98 11.95 -0.69 -7.91
C ASN A 98 10.98 -1.18 -6.80
N VAL A 99 9.73 -0.76 -6.82
CA VAL A 99 8.72 -1.19 -5.85
C VAL A 99 8.03 -2.46 -6.32
N SER A 100 7.80 -3.37 -5.37
CA SER A 100 6.98 -4.56 -5.58
C SER A 100 5.72 -4.49 -4.72
N VAL A 101 4.56 -4.63 -5.35
CA VAL A 101 3.25 -4.72 -4.69
C VAL A 101 2.66 -6.09 -4.97
N GLY A 102 2.43 -6.87 -3.93
CA GLY A 102 1.87 -8.22 -3.98
C GLY A 102 0.42 -8.27 -4.46
N ALA A 103 -0.11 -9.48 -4.54
CA ALA A 103 -1.45 -9.73 -5.05
C ALA A 103 -2.55 -9.27 -4.09
N ASN A 104 -3.72 -8.91 -4.65
CA ASN A 104 -4.92 -8.50 -3.91
C ASN A 104 -4.68 -7.30 -2.96
N CYS A 105 -3.68 -6.48 -3.23
CA CYS A 105 -3.42 -5.27 -2.47
C CYS A 105 -4.35 -4.13 -2.86
N THR A 106 -4.58 -3.21 -1.92
CA THR A 106 -5.30 -1.97 -2.19
C THR A 106 -4.49 -0.79 -1.70
N ILE A 107 -4.09 0.10 -2.64
CA ILE A 107 -3.43 1.37 -2.32
C ILE A 107 -4.37 2.50 -2.73
N ARG A 108 -4.80 3.29 -1.75
CA ARG A 108 -5.81 4.34 -1.95
C ARG A 108 -5.18 5.65 -2.39
N SER A 109 -5.88 6.36 -3.27
CA SER A 109 -5.58 7.74 -3.66
C SER A 109 -5.56 8.67 -2.45
N GLY A 110 -4.62 9.57 -2.41
CA GLY A 110 -4.64 10.65 -1.43
C GLY A 110 -5.71 11.71 -1.76
N GLY A 111 -6.06 12.53 -0.79
CA GLY A 111 -7.08 13.58 -0.93
C GLY A 111 -6.66 14.65 -1.94
N MET A 112 -5.80 15.57 -1.52
CA MET A 112 -5.20 16.60 -2.39
C MET A 112 -3.77 16.20 -2.78
N ASP A 113 -2.96 15.77 -1.80
CA ASP A 113 -1.63 15.25 -2.02
C ASP A 113 -1.68 13.74 -2.26
N PRO A 114 -0.74 13.14 -3.01
CA PRO A 114 -0.75 11.72 -3.33
C PRO A 114 -0.46 10.84 -2.10
N THR A 115 -0.89 9.59 -2.17
CA THR A 115 -0.31 8.50 -1.38
C THR A 115 1.02 8.13 -2.03
N ILE A 116 2.09 8.00 -1.24
CA ILE A 116 3.46 7.79 -1.76
C ILE A 116 3.99 6.44 -1.26
N ILE A 117 4.56 5.66 -2.17
CA ILE A 117 5.31 4.44 -1.87
C ILE A 117 6.74 4.66 -2.34
N GLY A 118 7.66 4.77 -1.38
CA GLY A 118 9.07 5.07 -1.64
C GLY A 118 9.83 3.94 -2.32
N GLU A 119 10.92 4.31 -2.96
CA GLU A 119 11.80 3.45 -3.75
C GLU A 119 12.23 2.19 -3.01
N ASN A 120 12.38 1.07 -3.74
CA ASN A 120 12.79 -0.25 -3.21
C ASN A 120 11.87 -0.82 -2.12
N THR A 121 10.66 -0.31 -1.94
CA THR A 121 9.70 -0.83 -0.97
C THR A 121 9.05 -2.12 -1.49
N VAL A 122 8.84 -3.06 -0.59
CA VAL A 122 8.14 -4.32 -0.88
C VAL A 122 6.87 -4.39 -0.03
N ILE A 123 5.75 -4.57 -0.69
CA ILE A 123 4.42 -4.78 -0.08
C ILE A 123 3.97 -6.18 -0.48
N ASP A 124 3.78 -7.03 0.49
CA ASP A 124 3.35 -8.42 0.31
C ASP A 124 1.82 -8.49 0.10
N ASP A 125 1.28 -9.69 -0.12
CA ASP A 125 -0.09 -9.93 -0.52
C ASP A 125 -1.15 -9.42 0.48
N SER A 126 -2.31 -9.04 -0.05
CA SER A 126 -3.52 -8.69 0.71
C SER A 126 -3.33 -7.52 1.69
N CYS A 127 -2.43 -6.61 1.40
CA CYS A 127 -2.21 -5.41 2.20
C CYS A 127 -3.16 -4.26 1.82
N VAL A 128 -3.51 -3.45 2.81
CA VAL A 128 -4.29 -2.22 2.60
C VAL A 128 -3.47 -1.01 3.02
N ILE A 129 -3.17 -0.14 2.07
CA ILE A 129 -2.56 1.17 2.29
C ILE A 129 -3.64 2.23 2.08
N ALA A 130 -4.08 2.88 3.15
CA ALA A 130 -5.12 3.89 3.08
C ALA A 130 -4.59 5.21 2.46
N HIS A 131 -5.50 6.17 2.29
CA HIS A 131 -5.23 7.45 1.64
C HIS A 131 -4.17 8.29 2.38
N ASN A 132 -3.42 9.09 1.63
CA ASN A 132 -2.41 10.02 2.17
C ASN A 132 -1.29 9.36 2.98
N CYS A 133 -1.08 8.05 2.87
CA CYS A 133 0.08 7.42 3.46
C CYS A 133 1.36 7.86 2.73
N ASN A 134 2.44 8.00 3.50
CA ASN A 134 3.77 8.24 2.97
C ASN A 134 4.70 7.14 3.48
N ILE A 135 5.04 6.22 2.61
CA ILE A 135 5.89 5.06 2.93
C ILE A 135 7.31 5.36 2.47
N GLY A 136 8.24 5.42 3.42
CA GLY A 136 9.65 5.65 3.16
C GLY A 136 10.30 4.48 2.42
N LYS A 137 11.37 4.79 1.69
CA LYS A 137 12.10 3.82 0.86
C LYS A 137 12.59 2.60 1.63
N SER A 138 12.81 1.50 0.90
CA SER A 138 13.35 0.24 1.42
C SER A 138 12.54 -0.36 2.57
N SER A 139 11.27 0.02 2.73
CA SER A 139 10.39 -0.53 3.75
C SER A 139 9.79 -1.87 3.29
N ILE A 140 9.47 -2.73 4.25
CA ILE A 140 8.84 -4.02 3.98
C ILE A 140 7.53 -4.09 4.75
N ILE A 141 6.43 -4.33 4.03
CA ILE A 141 5.09 -4.49 4.61
C ILE A 141 4.63 -5.91 4.30
N CYS A 142 4.67 -6.77 5.32
CA CYS A 142 4.30 -8.17 5.18
C CYS A 142 2.78 -8.35 5.08
N GLY A 143 2.39 -9.49 4.52
CA GLY A 143 1.02 -9.80 4.09
C GLY A 143 -0.07 -9.57 5.13
N CYS A 144 -1.26 -9.28 4.64
CA CYS A 144 -2.46 -9.02 5.44
C CYS A 144 -2.34 -7.83 6.40
N SER A 145 -1.40 -6.91 6.17
CA SER A 145 -1.23 -5.72 7.00
C SER A 145 -2.11 -4.56 6.53
N SER A 146 -2.55 -3.71 7.46
CA SER A 146 -3.41 -2.57 7.18
C SER A 146 -2.86 -1.29 7.80
N LEU A 147 -2.62 -0.28 6.96
CA LEU A 147 -2.18 1.05 7.35
C LEU A 147 -3.35 2.03 7.20
N GLY A 148 -3.71 2.69 8.30
CA GLY A 148 -4.75 3.73 8.33
C GLY A 148 -4.34 4.98 7.56
N GLY A 149 -5.30 5.85 7.28
CA GLY A 149 -5.03 7.08 6.51
C GLY A 149 -3.98 7.97 7.15
N SER A 150 -3.17 8.62 6.32
CA SER A 150 -2.12 9.57 6.73
C SER A 150 -1.07 8.96 7.66
N VAL A 151 -0.81 7.67 7.55
CA VAL A 151 0.33 7.03 8.22
C VAL A 151 1.61 7.41 7.48
N VAL A 152 2.64 7.77 8.25
CA VAL A 152 3.98 8.01 7.74
C VAL A 152 4.89 6.89 8.23
N LEU A 153 5.48 6.13 7.31
CA LEU A 153 6.60 5.23 7.61
C LEU A 153 7.90 5.90 7.16
N GLY A 154 8.89 5.90 8.03
CA GLY A 154 10.26 6.27 7.67
C GLY A 154 10.92 5.23 6.75
N GLU A 155 12.19 5.43 6.45
CA GLU A 155 12.99 4.49 5.66
C GLU A 155 13.30 3.20 6.45
N ASP A 156 13.48 2.07 5.75
CA ASP A 156 13.86 0.77 6.32
C ASP A 156 12.92 0.25 7.43
N VAL A 157 11.64 0.59 7.39
CA VAL A 157 10.66 0.10 8.36
C VAL A 157 10.20 -1.31 7.98
N TRP A 158 10.13 -2.18 8.99
CA TRP A 158 9.55 -3.52 8.85
C TRP A 158 8.18 -3.58 9.52
N VAL A 159 7.15 -3.95 8.76
CA VAL A 159 5.79 -4.21 9.27
C VAL A 159 5.50 -5.70 9.15
N GLY A 160 5.44 -6.39 10.29
CA GLY A 160 5.15 -7.83 10.34
C GLY A 160 3.71 -8.16 9.93
N SER A 161 3.51 -9.36 9.39
CA SER A 161 2.24 -9.82 8.83
C SER A 161 1.05 -9.64 9.76
N GLY A 162 -0.10 -9.25 9.22
CA GLY A 162 -1.35 -9.08 9.96
C GLY A 162 -1.36 -7.90 10.91
N SER A 163 -0.41 -6.97 10.79
CA SER A 163 -0.36 -5.78 11.65
C SER A 163 -1.35 -4.71 11.21
N THR A 164 -1.92 -4.00 12.17
CA THR A 164 -2.82 -2.86 11.92
C THR A 164 -2.25 -1.61 12.55
N ILE A 165 -2.09 -0.56 11.74
CA ILE A 165 -1.55 0.75 12.15
C ILE A 165 -2.67 1.77 12.07
N ILE A 166 -2.97 2.44 13.20
CA ILE A 166 -4.02 3.48 13.25
C ILE A 166 -3.60 4.69 12.39
N GLN A 167 -4.60 5.44 11.89
CA GLN A 167 -4.36 6.66 11.11
C GLN A 167 -3.60 7.76 11.86
N ASN A 168 -2.98 8.67 11.09
CA ASN A 168 -2.33 9.89 11.57
C ASN A 168 -1.17 9.67 12.56
N ILE A 169 -0.42 8.59 12.41
CA ILE A 169 0.78 8.35 13.23
C ILE A 169 2.01 8.19 12.36
N THR A 170 3.16 8.42 12.98
CA THR A 170 4.48 8.29 12.37
C THR A 170 5.23 7.12 12.98
N ILE A 171 5.76 6.27 12.12
CA ILE A 171 6.70 5.19 12.45
C ILE A 171 8.04 5.64 11.88
N GLU A 172 8.98 5.97 12.76
CA GLU A 172 10.28 6.50 12.32
C GLU A 172 11.15 5.38 11.69
N LYS A 173 12.22 5.80 11.01
CA LYS A 173 13.08 4.91 10.23
C LYS A 173 13.64 3.75 11.06
N LYS A 174 13.84 2.60 10.38
CA LYS A 174 14.39 1.36 10.98
C LYS A 174 13.57 0.79 12.13
N ALA A 175 12.37 1.26 12.35
CA ALA A 175 11.46 0.64 13.33
C ALA A 175 11.00 -0.74 12.85
N ILE A 176 10.77 -1.65 13.80
CA ILE A 176 10.29 -3.01 13.53
C ILE A 176 8.99 -3.24 14.27
N ILE A 177 7.93 -3.49 13.50
CA ILE A 177 6.63 -3.88 14.01
C ILE A 177 6.51 -5.40 13.90
N GLY A 178 6.39 -6.10 15.03
CA GLY A 178 6.19 -7.55 15.06
C GLY A 178 4.85 -7.96 14.49
N LEU A 179 4.75 -9.21 14.07
CA LEU A 179 3.53 -9.76 13.44
C LEU A 179 2.29 -9.58 14.36
N GLY A 180 1.13 -9.37 13.75
CA GLY A 180 -0.16 -9.26 14.46
C GLY A 180 -0.28 -8.06 15.41
N SER A 181 0.58 -7.06 15.29
CA SER A 181 0.58 -5.91 16.19
C SER A 181 -0.52 -4.91 15.86
N VAL A 182 -1.11 -4.31 16.91
CA VAL A 182 -2.02 -3.18 16.80
C VAL A 182 -1.30 -1.92 17.27
N VAL A 183 -0.82 -1.11 16.32
CA VAL A 183 -0.03 0.10 16.59
C VAL A 183 -0.96 1.29 16.71
N ARG A 184 -0.97 1.94 17.87
CA ARG A 184 -1.89 3.02 18.23
C ARG A 184 -1.20 4.35 18.56
N LYS A 185 0.12 4.43 18.43
CA LYS A 185 0.92 5.63 18.70
C LYS A 185 2.20 5.60 17.89
N ASN A 186 2.83 6.75 17.76
CA ASN A 186 4.12 6.89 17.07
C ASN A 186 5.16 5.91 17.62
N ILE A 187 6.02 5.41 16.73
CA ILE A 187 7.16 4.54 17.05
C ILE A 187 8.43 5.32 16.69
N LYS A 188 9.40 5.31 17.59
CA LYS A 188 10.67 6.02 17.39
C LYS A 188 11.63 5.22 16.51
N GLU A 189 12.65 5.92 16.02
CA GLU A 189 13.72 5.33 15.21
C GLU A 189 14.31 4.07 15.84
N GLY A 190 14.40 2.99 15.08
CA GLY A 190 14.97 1.71 15.49
C GLY A 190 14.20 0.97 16.58
N GLU A 191 13.08 1.52 17.06
CA GLU A 191 12.27 0.87 18.09
C GLU A 191 11.63 -0.40 17.57
N ARG A 192 11.54 -1.43 18.43
CA ARG A 192 10.89 -2.69 18.14
C ARG A 192 9.64 -2.84 19.00
N VAL A 193 8.50 -3.07 18.38
CA VAL A 193 7.22 -3.25 19.08
C VAL A 193 6.59 -4.57 18.68
N LEU A 194 5.89 -5.19 19.62
CA LEU A 194 5.16 -6.43 19.42
C LEU A 194 3.87 -6.40 20.26
N GLY A 195 2.76 -6.80 19.68
CA GLY A 195 1.48 -6.89 20.37
C GLY A 195 0.84 -8.27 20.30
N ASN A 196 0.11 -8.62 21.37
CA ASN A 196 -0.81 -9.76 21.42
C ASN A 196 -0.26 -11.12 20.92
N PRO A 197 0.82 -11.67 21.50
CA PRO A 197 1.16 -13.05 21.20
C PRO A 197 0.03 -13.96 21.67
N ALA A 198 -0.29 -14.99 20.89
CA ALA A 198 -1.23 -16.01 21.31
C ALA A 198 -0.73 -16.67 22.61
N ILE A 199 -1.62 -16.82 23.55
CA ILE A 199 -1.37 -17.48 24.83
C ILE A 199 -2.42 -18.56 25.04
N THR A 200 -2.17 -19.50 25.96
CA THR A 200 -3.16 -20.53 26.28
C THR A 200 -4.43 -19.89 26.84
N THR A 201 -5.57 -20.56 26.68
CA THR A 201 -6.84 -20.09 27.26
C THR A 201 -6.77 -19.91 28.78
N ILE A 202 -5.93 -20.68 29.45
CA ILE A 202 -5.69 -20.57 30.90
C ILE A 202 -4.94 -19.28 31.22
N GLU A 203 -3.86 -18.98 30.50
CA GLU A 203 -3.09 -17.72 30.66
C GLU A 203 -3.94 -16.50 30.34
N TYR A 204 -4.79 -16.58 29.29
CA TYR A 204 -5.74 -15.52 28.97
C TYR A 204 -6.69 -15.24 30.13
N ALA A 205 -7.33 -16.28 30.65
CA ALA A 205 -8.24 -16.15 31.79
C ALA A 205 -7.56 -15.56 33.03
N MET A 206 -6.31 -15.95 33.30
CA MET A 206 -5.51 -15.39 34.41
C MET A 206 -5.18 -13.91 34.20
N ARG A 207 -4.89 -13.46 32.97
CA ARG A 207 -4.66 -12.04 32.66
C ARG A 207 -5.93 -11.22 32.84
N GLU A 208 -7.04 -11.67 32.30
CA GLU A 208 -8.34 -11.00 32.43
C GLU A 208 -8.79 -10.88 33.90
N SER A 209 -8.57 -11.91 34.74
CA SER A 209 -8.89 -11.84 36.15
C SER A 209 -8.09 -10.78 36.91
N LYS A 210 -6.85 -10.51 36.52
CA LYS A 210 -6.01 -9.44 37.09
C LYS A 210 -6.45 -8.03 36.70
N ILE A 211 -7.00 -7.87 35.49
CA ILE A 211 -7.46 -6.55 34.97
C ILE A 211 -8.73 -6.09 35.71
N LYS A 212 -9.56 -7.02 36.20
CA LYS A 212 -10.79 -6.68 36.95
C LYS A 212 -10.57 -6.14 38.36
N PHE A 213 -9.34 -6.14 38.85
CA PHE A 213 -8.96 -5.65 40.18
C PHE A 213 -8.09 -4.38 40.18
N LEU A 214 -7.96 -3.71 38.99
CA LEU A 214 -7.37 -2.38 38.81
C LEU A 214 -8.43 -1.34 38.42
#